data_14e534f1178428c7ed9a47f1e4860cf4
#
_entry.id   14e534f1178428c7ed9a47f1e4860cf4
#
_cell.length_a   1.000
_cell.length_b   1.000
_cell.length_c   1.000
_cell.angle_alpha   90.00
_cell.angle_beta   90.00
_cell.angle_gamma   90.00
#
_symmetry.space_group_name_H-M   'P 1'
#
loop_
_entity.id
_entity.type
_entity.pdbx_description
1 polymer ?
#
loop_
_entity_poly.entity_id
_entity_poly.type
_entity_poly.pdbx_seq_one_letter_code
_entity_poly.pdbx_strand_id
1 'polypeptide(L)'
;MRRLFTFGCSYTSWNWPTWADLLGLEVENFENWGHAGIGNRAIAERVAECHIKNKFTEKDQVIVQWTSHLRHDYLKFNEKEPWQTKGSVFSYQNEEIFDKKWVDNFYDEKAFFLHTLNHIELTKGLLESTGCEFYFTSISDLKTLGTDI
;
A
#
# COMPACT_ATOMS: atom_id res chain seq x y z
N MET A 1 -10.41 21.61 -10.43
CA MET A 1 -10.38 21.43 -8.99
C MET A 1 -9.38 20.33 -8.64
N ARG A 2 -8.44 20.62 -7.78
CA ARG A 2 -7.36 19.68 -7.42
C ARG A 2 -7.84 18.72 -6.34
N ARG A 3 -7.61 17.42 -6.54
CA ARG A 3 -7.91 16.39 -5.56
C ARG A 3 -6.61 15.73 -5.10
N LEU A 4 -6.53 15.38 -3.82
CA LEU A 4 -5.41 14.63 -3.26
C LEU A 4 -5.88 13.27 -2.77
N PHE A 5 -5.17 12.23 -3.20
CA PHE A 5 -5.39 10.85 -2.75
C PHE A 5 -4.11 10.30 -2.13
N THR A 6 -4.19 9.74 -0.95
CA THR A 6 -3.03 9.17 -0.25
C THR A 6 -3.24 7.69 0.06
N PHE A 7 -2.16 6.92 -0.05
CA PHE A 7 -2.17 5.46 0.10
C PHE A 7 -1.00 5.02 0.98
N GLY A 8 -1.20 3.97 1.74
CA GLY A 8 -0.19 3.41 2.61
C GLY A 8 -0.78 2.56 3.71
N CYS A 9 0.03 2.23 4.70
CA CYS A 9 -0.36 1.46 5.88
C CYS A 9 -0.76 2.38 7.05
N SER A 10 -0.51 1.93 8.30
CA SER A 10 -0.83 2.71 9.51
C SER A 10 -0.07 4.04 9.62
N TYR A 11 1.08 4.18 8.97
CA TYR A 11 1.79 5.46 8.92
C TYR A 11 1.07 6.50 8.06
N THR A 12 0.15 6.07 7.22
CA THR A 12 -0.67 6.94 6.35
C THR A 12 -2.06 7.16 6.95
N SER A 13 -2.65 6.15 7.59
CA SER A 13 -3.97 6.25 8.22
C SER A 13 -3.99 5.54 9.57
N TRP A 14 -4.27 6.28 10.63
CA TRP A 14 -4.31 5.79 12.01
C TRP A 14 -5.33 6.58 12.84
N ASN A 15 -5.38 6.30 14.16
CA ASN A 15 -6.28 6.96 15.10
C ASN A 15 -5.93 8.42 15.41
N TRP A 16 -4.76 8.88 14.98
CA TRP A 16 -4.31 10.27 15.10
C TRP A 16 -3.92 10.81 13.73
N PRO A 17 -3.84 12.13 13.55
CA PRO A 17 -3.45 12.72 12.27
C PRO A 17 -2.06 12.25 11.82
N THR A 18 -2.00 11.76 10.59
CA THR A 18 -0.75 11.36 9.94
C THR A 18 -0.26 12.47 9.00
N TRP A 19 0.89 12.24 8.35
CA TRP A 19 1.39 13.15 7.31
C TRP A 19 0.35 13.39 6.22
N ALA A 20 -0.42 12.37 5.87
CA ALA A 20 -1.45 12.44 4.82
C ALA A 20 -2.59 13.38 5.24
N ASP A 21 -3.07 13.22 6.46
CA ASP A 21 -4.15 14.06 6.98
C ASP A 21 -3.73 15.53 7.08
N LEU A 22 -2.47 15.79 7.43
CA LEU A 22 -1.93 17.15 7.49
C LEU A 22 -1.85 17.78 6.10
N LEU A 23 -1.42 17.03 5.08
CA LEU A 23 -1.44 17.51 3.69
C LEU A 23 -2.87 17.72 3.20
N GLY A 24 -3.80 16.88 3.63
CA GLY A 24 -5.21 17.00 3.27
C GLY A 24 -5.85 18.31 3.71
N LEU A 25 -5.32 18.96 4.76
CA LEU A 25 -5.80 20.26 5.21
C LEU A 25 -5.52 21.38 4.20
N GLU A 26 -4.56 21.19 3.30
CA GLU A 26 -4.14 22.20 2.32
C GLU A 26 -4.93 22.12 0.99
N VAL A 27 -5.82 21.15 0.86
CA VAL A 27 -6.60 20.95 -0.38
C VAL A 27 -8.10 20.84 -0.08
N GLU A 28 -8.93 21.22 -1.06
CA GLU A 28 -10.39 21.16 -0.89
C GLU A 28 -10.94 19.74 -0.93
N ASN A 29 -10.36 18.88 -1.76
CA ASN A 29 -10.82 17.51 -1.94
C ASN A 29 -9.70 16.53 -1.58
N PHE A 30 -9.88 15.82 -0.49
CA PHE A 30 -8.91 14.87 0.03
C PHE A 30 -9.57 13.54 0.39
N GLU A 31 -8.97 12.44 -0.03
CA GLU A 31 -9.32 11.10 0.41
C GLU A 31 -8.07 10.37 0.91
N ASN A 32 -8.10 9.92 2.14
CA ASN A 32 -7.04 9.06 2.70
C ASN A 32 -7.44 7.60 2.52
N TRP A 33 -6.74 6.90 1.63
CA TRP A 33 -6.95 5.49 1.33
C TRP A 33 -5.97 4.58 2.07
N GLY A 34 -5.21 5.11 3.02
CA GLY A 34 -4.35 4.32 3.89
C GLY A 34 -5.17 3.33 4.73
N HIS A 35 -4.57 2.20 5.07
CA HIS A 35 -5.21 1.19 5.91
C HIS A 35 -4.16 0.48 6.76
N ALA A 36 -4.38 0.44 8.08
CA ALA A 36 -3.44 -0.15 9.01
C ALA A 36 -3.21 -1.64 8.73
N GLY A 37 -1.95 -2.06 8.79
CA GLY A 37 -1.55 -3.46 8.71
C GLY A 37 -1.39 -4.03 7.31
N ILE A 38 -1.86 -3.37 6.26
CA ILE A 38 -1.78 -3.89 4.89
C ILE A 38 -0.37 -3.87 4.33
N GLY A 39 -0.12 -4.73 3.35
CA GLY A 39 1.12 -4.81 2.60
C GLY A 39 1.05 -4.10 1.25
N ASN A 40 2.11 -4.26 0.46
CA ASN A 40 2.25 -3.54 -0.80
C ASN A 40 1.26 -3.99 -1.89
N ARG A 41 0.85 -5.25 -1.89
CA ARG A 41 -0.21 -5.72 -2.78
C ARG A 41 -1.51 -4.97 -2.53
N ALA A 42 -1.93 -4.90 -1.26
CA ALA A 42 -3.15 -4.19 -0.90
C ALA A 42 -3.06 -2.71 -1.23
N ILE A 43 -1.90 -2.08 -1.00
CA ILE A 43 -1.67 -0.68 -1.36
C ILE A 43 -1.87 -0.49 -2.87
N ALA A 44 -1.23 -1.31 -3.70
CA ALA A 44 -1.35 -1.24 -5.16
C ALA A 44 -2.80 -1.45 -5.63
N GLU A 45 -3.48 -2.45 -5.08
CA GLU A 45 -4.88 -2.72 -5.44
C GLU A 45 -5.81 -1.60 -5.00
N ARG A 46 -5.56 -0.97 -3.86
CA ARG A 46 -6.35 0.19 -3.41
C ARG A 46 -6.15 1.42 -4.31
N VAL A 47 -4.94 1.61 -4.85
CA VAL A 47 -4.72 2.65 -5.87
C VAL A 47 -5.58 2.39 -7.11
N ALA A 48 -5.57 1.15 -7.60
CA ALA A 48 -6.40 0.76 -8.75
C ALA A 48 -7.89 0.91 -8.46
N GLU A 49 -8.35 0.48 -7.30
CA GLU A 49 -9.74 0.62 -6.86
C GLU A 49 -10.16 2.10 -6.80
N CYS A 50 -9.32 2.94 -6.22
CA CYS A 50 -9.56 4.38 -6.17
C CYS A 50 -9.68 4.98 -7.57
N HIS A 51 -8.81 4.55 -8.49
CA HIS A 51 -8.88 4.98 -9.90
C HIS A 51 -10.18 4.51 -10.56
N ILE A 52 -10.61 3.28 -10.32
CA ILE A 52 -11.90 2.77 -10.83
C ILE A 52 -13.04 3.67 -10.36
N LYS A 53 -13.03 4.04 -9.09
CA LYS A 53 -14.08 4.85 -8.46
C LYS A 53 -14.03 6.32 -8.88
N ASN A 54 -12.85 6.91 -8.90
CA ASN A 54 -12.70 8.38 -9.04
C ASN A 54 -12.21 8.83 -10.41
N LYS A 55 -11.63 7.96 -11.22
CA LYS A 55 -11.03 8.27 -12.53
C LYS A 55 -10.00 9.39 -12.42
N PHE A 56 -8.76 9.04 -12.07
CA PHE A 56 -7.68 10.03 -11.96
C PHE A 56 -7.46 10.80 -13.26
N THR A 57 -7.19 12.08 -13.11
CA THR A 57 -6.90 13.00 -14.23
C THR A 57 -5.61 13.77 -13.95
N GLU A 58 -5.16 14.57 -14.92
CA GLU A 58 -3.98 15.45 -14.78
C GLU A 58 -4.12 16.50 -13.68
N LYS A 59 -5.32 16.71 -13.14
CA LYS A 59 -5.58 17.64 -12.03
C LYS A 59 -5.43 16.99 -10.66
N ASP A 60 -5.25 15.69 -10.62
CA ASP A 60 -5.15 14.93 -9.37
C ASP A 60 -3.71 14.78 -8.91
N GLN A 61 -3.54 14.72 -7.60
CA GLN A 61 -2.28 14.34 -6.95
C GLN A 61 -2.48 13.03 -6.21
N VAL A 62 -1.53 12.13 -6.39
CA VAL A 62 -1.52 10.81 -5.74
C VAL A 62 -0.20 10.64 -5.01
N ILE A 63 -0.25 10.32 -3.72
CA ILE A 63 0.95 10.02 -2.92
C ILE A 63 0.80 8.62 -2.36
N VAL A 64 1.78 7.77 -2.63
CA VAL A 64 1.79 6.37 -2.16
C VAL A 64 3.01 6.17 -1.26
N GLN A 65 2.75 5.73 -0.03
CA GLN A 65 3.79 5.32 0.90
C GLN A 65 3.83 3.78 0.96
N TRP A 66 4.85 3.21 0.35
CA TRP A 66 5.08 1.76 0.35
C TRP A 66 5.55 1.29 1.73
N THR A 67 5.25 0.06 2.05
CA THR A 67 5.55 -0.55 3.34
C THR A 67 6.52 -1.74 3.20
N SER A 68 6.74 -2.46 4.30
CA SER A 68 7.62 -3.62 4.33
C SER A 68 7.18 -4.71 3.34
N HIS A 69 8.16 -5.35 2.69
CA HIS A 69 7.94 -6.50 1.81
C HIS A 69 7.58 -7.79 2.59
N LEU A 70 7.70 -7.76 3.93
CA LEU A 70 7.41 -8.93 4.78
C LEU A 70 5.93 -9.14 5.05
N ARG A 71 5.05 -8.55 4.26
CA ARG A 71 3.60 -8.63 4.41
C ARG A 71 2.99 -9.36 3.22
N HIS A 72 1.94 -10.13 3.49
CA HIS A 72 1.19 -10.83 2.46
C HIS A 72 -0.30 -10.54 2.62
N ASP A 73 -0.92 -10.04 1.57
CA ASP A 73 -2.30 -9.58 1.60
C ASP A 73 -3.25 -10.54 0.90
N TYR A 74 -4.43 -10.72 1.46
CA TYR A 74 -5.56 -11.29 0.74
C TYR A 74 -6.87 -10.67 1.19
N LEU A 75 -7.88 -10.76 0.34
CA LEU A 75 -9.21 -10.20 0.57
C LEU A 75 -10.19 -11.27 1.00
N LYS A 76 -11.07 -10.92 1.94
CA LYS A 76 -12.15 -11.76 2.41
C LYS A 76 -13.34 -10.88 2.79
N PHE A 77 -14.29 -10.74 1.87
CA PHE A 77 -15.36 -9.76 1.99
C PHE A 77 -16.46 -10.10 3.01
N ASN A 78 -16.52 -11.33 3.49
CA ASN A 78 -17.44 -11.72 4.55
C ASN A 78 -16.94 -11.39 5.95
N GLU A 79 -15.76 -10.77 6.05
CA GLU A 79 -15.19 -10.29 7.30
C GLU A 79 -15.47 -8.79 7.50
N LYS A 80 -15.42 -8.32 8.74
CA LYS A 80 -15.61 -6.90 9.08
C LYS A 80 -14.59 -6.01 8.38
N GLU A 81 -13.34 -6.47 8.30
CA GLU A 81 -12.28 -5.82 7.55
C GLU A 81 -11.85 -6.74 6.40
N PRO A 82 -12.01 -6.32 5.14
CA PRO A 82 -11.76 -7.21 4.00
C PRO A 82 -10.29 -7.58 3.81
N TRP A 83 -9.34 -6.69 4.13
CA TRP A 83 -7.92 -7.00 4.07
C TRP A 83 -7.47 -7.72 5.33
N GLN A 84 -6.87 -8.89 5.18
CA GLN A 84 -6.58 -9.78 6.30
C GLN A 84 -5.16 -9.66 6.87
N THR A 85 -4.31 -8.87 6.24
CA THR A 85 -2.94 -8.65 6.73
C THR A 85 -2.93 -7.72 7.93
N LYS A 86 -2.18 -8.11 8.97
CA LYS A 86 -1.98 -7.32 10.20
C LYS A 86 -0.49 -7.10 10.46
N GLY A 87 0.21 -6.49 9.49
CA GLY A 87 1.64 -6.28 9.54
C GLY A 87 2.44 -7.43 8.94
N SER A 88 3.65 -7.69 9.44
CA SER A 88 4.52 -8.75 8.95
C SER A 88 3.88 -10.13 9.08
N VAL A 89 4.17 -11.03 8.13
CA VAL A 89 3.77 -12.45 8.23
C VAL A 89 4.36 -13.13 9.45
N PHE A 90 5.41 -12.56 10.05
CA PHE A 90 6.02 -13.05 11.28
C PHE A 90 5.39 -12.48 12.56
N SER A 91 4.44 -11.55 12.43
CA SER A 91 3.76 -10.95 13.59
C SER A 91 2.90 -11.98 14.31
N TYR A 92 2.93 -11.96 15.64
CA TYR A 92 2.06 -12.81 16.46
C TYR A 92 0.56 -12.63 16.15
N GLN A 93 0.17 -11.44 15.68
CA GLN A 93 -1.21 -11.14 15.27
C GLN A 93 -1.67 -11.93 14.05
N ASN A 94 -0.72 -12.49 13.28
CA ASN A 94 -0.96 -13.25 12.07
C ASN A 94 -0.77 -14.76 12.24
N GLU A 95 -0.49 -15.26 13.45
CA GLU A 95 -0.18 -16.68 13.68
C GLU A 95 -1.27 -17.64 13.21
N GLU A 96 -2.53 -17.25 13.28
CA GLU A 96 -3.65 -18.07 12.80
C GLU A 96 -3.71 -18.16 11.28
N ILE A 97 -3.20 -17.14 10.58
CA ILE A 97 -3.24 -17.01 9.12
C ILE A 97 -1.93 -17.50 8.52
N PHE A 98 -0.81 -17.04 9.08
CA PHE A 98 0.54 -17.32 8.61
C PHE A 98 1.31 -18.08 9.70
N ASP A 99 0.89 -19.31 9.95
CA ASP A 99 1.56 -20.19 10.93
C ASP A 99 2.93 -20.66 10.42
N LYS A 100 3.67 -21.39 11.25
CA LYS A 100 4.99 -21.89 10.89
C LYS A 100 4.97 -22.72 9.61
N LYS A 101 3.95 -23.55 9.40
CA LYS A 101 3.83 -24.38 8.21
C LYS A 101 3.66 -23.52 6.95
N TRP A 102 2.83 -22.47 7.03
CA TRP A 102 2.65 -21.55 5.93
C TRP A 102 3.97 -20.83 5.61
N VAL A 103 4.65 -20.31 6.63
CA VAL A 103 5.93 -19.61 6.47
C VAL A 103 6.98 -20.53 5.83
N ASP A 104 7.12 -21.74 6.34
CA ASP A 104 8.11 -22.72 5.83
C ASP A 104 7.84 -23.11 4.37
N ASN A 105 6.59 -23.13 3.93
CA ASN A 105 6.21 -23.56 2.57
C ASN A 105 6.06 -22.42 1.57
N PHE A 106 5.72 -21.23 1.99
CA PHE A 106 5.31 -20.15 1.08
C PHE A 106 6.13 -18.87 1.21
N TYR A 107 6.82 -18.65 2.32
CA TYR A 107 7.65 -17.46 2.47
C TYR A 107 9.00 -17.64 1.80
N ASP A 108 9.35 -16.65 0.99
CA ASP A 108 10.68 -16.50 0.40
C ASP A 108 10.98 -15.01 0.34
N GLU A 109 12.05 -14.58 1.00
CA GLU A 109 12.35 -13.16 1.13
C GLU A 109 12.58 -12.48 -0.21
N LYS A 110 13.35 -13.13 -1.08
CA LYS A 110 13.64 -12.59 -2.41
C LYS A 110 12.38 -12.49 -3.28
N ALA A 111 11.52 -13.52 -3.24
CA ALA A 111 10.24 -13.51 -3.95
C ALA A 111 9.32 -12.42 -3.42
N PHE A 112 9.21 -12.26 -2.10
CA PHE A 112 8.39 -11.23 -1.48
C PHE A 112 8.89 -9.84 -1.85
N PHE A 113 10.20 -9.65 -1.87
CA PHE A 113 10.78 -8.37 -2.30
C PHE A 113 10.49 -8.09 -3.78
N LEU A 114 10.64 -9.10 -4.65
CA LEU A 114 10.31 -8.97 -6.07
C LEU A 114 8.82 -8.64 -6.29
N HIS A 115 7.92 -9.26 -5.54
CA HIS A 115 6.49 -8.91 -5.59
C HIS A 115 6.26 -7.44 -5.24
N THR A 116 6.95 -6.93 -4.22
CA THR A 116 6.88 -5.52 -3.86
C THR A 116 7.31 -4.62 -5.02
N LEU A 117 8.45 -4.92 -5.65
CA LEU A 117 8.92 -4.16 -6.81
C LEU A 117 7.94 -4.21 -7.97
N ASN A 118 7.34 -5.39 -8.22
CA ASN A 118 6.33 -5.54 -9.26
C ASN A 118 5.09 -4.69 -8.98
N HIS A 119 4.60 -4.66 -7.77
CA HIS A 119 3.46 -3.82 -7.39
C HIS A 119 3.76 -2.33 -7.55
N ILE A 120 4.97 -1.90 -7.19
CA ILE A 120 5.41 -0.52 -7.38
C ILE A 120 5.43 -0.17 -8.87
N GLU A 121 6.02 -1.02 -9.70
CA GLU A 121 6.14 -0.77 -11.14
C GLU A 121 4.78 -0.75 -11.84
N LEU A 122 3.89 -1.70 -11.51
CA LEU A 122 2.53 -1.74 -12.07
C LEU A 122 1.73 -0.50 -11.66
N THR A 123 1.84 -0.07 -10.40
CA THR A 123 1.17 1.14 -9.90
C THR A 123 1.70 2.39 -10.61
N LYS A 124 3.02 2.48 -10.79
CA LYS A 124 3.66 3.57 -11.53
C LYS A 124 3.10 3.65 -12.95
N GLY A 125 3.03 2.52 -13.66
CA GLY A 125 2.49 2.47 -15.01
C GLY A 125 1.02 2.93 -15.08
N LEU A 126 0.20 2.49 -14.12
CA LEU A 126 -1.19 2.94 -14.03
C LEU A 126 -1.26 4.47 -13.87
N LEU A 127 -0.53 5.02 -12.91
CA LEU A 127 -0.58 6.45 -12.62
C LEU A 127 -0.03 7.29 -13.78
N GLU A 128 1.05 6.86 -14.41
CA GLU A 128 1.59 7.52 -15.62
C GLU A 128 0.52 7.58 -16.73
N SER A 129 -0.25 6.51 -16.90
CA SER A 129 -1.28 6.44 -17.94
C SER A 129 -2.42 7.44 -17.72
N THR A 130 -2.63 7.90 -16.50
CA THR A 130 -3.71 8.84 -16.15
C THR A 130 -3.30 10.30 -16.34
N GLY A 131 -2.00 10.58 -16.45
CA GLY A 131 -1.46 11.93 -16.48
C GLY A 131 -1.44 12.65 -15.15
N CYS A 132 -1.87 12.01 -14.05
CA CYS A 132 -1.86 12.64 -12.72
C CYS A 132 -0.43 12.88 -12.23
N GLU A 133 -0.30 13.84 -11.30
CA GLU A 133 0.94 14.05 -10.58
C GLU A 133 1.03 13.04 -9.44
N PHE A 134 2.14 12.31 -9.34
CA PHE A 134 2.26 11.31 -8.27
C PHE A 134 3.67 11.27 -7.68
N TYR A 135 3.72 10.85 -6.41
CA TYR A 135 4.96 10.70 -5.64
C TYR A 135 4.94 9.39 -4.89
N PHE A 136 6.06 8.70 -4.90
CA PHE A 136 6.25 7.48 -4.11
C PHE A 136 7.27 7.72 -3.01
N THR A 137 6.95 7.22 -1.82
CA THR A 137 7.87 7.15 -0.69
C THR A 137 7.75 5.76 -0.06
N SER A 138 8.60 5.45 0.90
CA SER A 138 8.59 4.14 1.57
C SER A 138 9.01 4.29 3.02
N ILE A 139 8.46 3.43 3.89
CA ILE A 139 8.88 3.34 5.28
C ILE A 139 10.19 2.58 5.46
N SER A 140 10.67 1.89 4.41
CA SER A 140 11.92 1.14 4.40
C SER A 140 12.76 1.48 3.19
N ASP A 141 14.07 1.27 3.28
CA ASP A 141 14.99 1.52 2.17
C ASP A 141 14.94 0.38 1.15
N LEU A 142 14.04 0.52 0.20
CA LEU A 142 13.86 -0.48 -0.87
C LEU A 142 15.04 -0.50 -1.86
N LYS A 143 15.81 0.58 -1.96
CA LYS A 143 16.98 0.62 -2.85
C LYS A 143 18.09 -0.28 -2.33
N THR A 144 18.41 -0.16 -1.05
CA THR A 144 19.45 -1.00 -0.42
C THR A 144 19.06 -2.48 -0.47
N LEU A 145 17.79 -2.80 -0.18
CA LEU A 145 17.30 -4.18 -0.22
C LEU A 145 17.29 -4.75 -1.65
N GLY A 146 17.13 -3.90 -2.66
CA GLY A 146 17.04 -4.31 -4.05
C GLY A 146 18.39 -4.64 -4.72
N THR A 147 19.52 -4.33 -4.10
CA THR A 147 20.84 -4.54 -4.72
C THR A 147 21.20 -6.01 -4.90
N ASP A 148 20.56 -6.92 -4.17
CA ASP A 148 20.83 -8.36 -4.19
C ASP A 148 19.88 -9.14 -5.14
N ILE A 149 19.02 -8.45 -5.85
CA ILE A 149 18.13 -9.00 -6.85
C ILE A 149 18.74 -8.81 -8.26
#